data_1a2095515b4567dadbb9f91713ed2bb6
#
_entry.id   1a2095515b4567dadbb9f91713ed2bb6
#
_cell.length_a   1.000
_cell.length_b   1.000
_cell.length_c   1.000
_cell.angle_alpha   90.00
_cell.angle_beta   90.00
_cell.angle_gamma   90.00
#
_symmetry.space_group_name_H-M   'P 1'
#
loop_
_entity.id
_entity.type
_entity.pdbx_description
1 polymer ?
#
loop_
_entity_poly.entity_id
_entity_poly.type
_entity_poly.pdbx_seq_one_letter_code
_entity_poly.pdbx_strand_id
1 'polypeptide(L)'
;MVFIIAEIGINHNGDISIAKKLIDVAIEAGCDAVKFQKRTVEKVYSKEVLDSPRESPWGKTTREQKEGIEFSVKQYKIIDKYCKAKKISWFVSCWDVDSQILMRQFKTKYNKVSSAMLIHKKLVNTIAEEKKHTFISTGMSTMKQIKQAVDIFKEKKCSFELMHSHSSYPMPEKEANLKVIPMLKKKFKCDVGYSGHEKSGYLVSVAASVLGATSIERHITLDRTMYGSDQASSLEPPGLIRLVRDLRMVDDIIGDGKKRIWDSEIPAMKKLRENLV
;
A
#
# COMPACT_ATOMS: atom_id res chain seq x y z
N MET A 1 -3.05 -5.32 -15.79
CA MET A 1 -1.93 -4.56 -15.18
C MET A 1 -2.21 -4.33 -13.69
N VAL A 2 -1.25 -4.63 -12.81
CA VAL A 2 -1.35 -4.45 -11.35
C VAL A 2 -1.41 -2.97 -10.98
N PHE A 3 -2.25 -2.59 -9.99
CA PHE A 3 -2.35 -1.23 -9.47
C PHE A 3 -1.27 -0.99 -8.39
N ILE A 4 -0.43 0.04 -8.53
CA ILE A 4 0.74 0.25 -7.68
C ILE A 4 0.56 1.48 -6.79
N ILE A 5 0.61 1.25 -5.47
CA ILE A 5 0.42 2.26 -4.43
C ILE A 5 1.76 2.53 -3.74
N ALA A 6 2.27 3.75 -3.87
CA ALA A 6 3.41 4.21 -3.10
C ALA A 6 2.92 4.73 -1.73
N GLU A 7 3.17 3.99 -0.67
CA GLU A 7 2.84 4.38 0.70
C GLU A 7 3.89 5.34 1.24
N ILE A 8 3.59 6.61 1.25
CA ILE A 8 4.39 7.63 1.93
C ILE A 8 4.23 7.50 3.44
N GLY A 9 3.03 7.12 3.87
CA GLY A 9 2.72 6.83 5.26
C GLY A 9 3.06 8.00 6.17
N ILE A 10 4.06 7.80 7.03
CA ILE A 10 4.64 8.78 7.95
C ILE A 10 6.08 9.17 7.56
N ASN A 11 6.63 8.64 6.48
CA ASN A 11 8.02 8.86 6.06
C ASN A 11 8.32 10.32 5.61
N HIS A 12 7.29 11.13 5.48
CA HIS A 12 7.42 12.57 5.27
C HIS A 12 7.87 13.35 6.51
N ASN A 13 7.89 12.74 7.70
CA ASN A 13 8.35 13.35 8.96
C ASN A 13 7.74 14.73 9.23
N GLY A 14 6.44 14.93 8.97
CA GLY A 14 5.74 16.22 9.17
C GLY A 14 6.14 17.33 8.19
N ASP A 15 7.05 17.07 7.26
CA ASP A 15 7.59 18.04 6.30
C ASP A 15 6.94 17.91 4.92
N ILE A 16 6.31 19.01 4.46
CA ILE A 16 5.67 19.12 3.15
C ILE A 16 6.68 19.01 2.00
N SER A 17 7.91 19.46 2.21
CA SER A 17 8.96 19.40 1.17
C SER A 17 9.39 17.95 0.92
N ILE A 18 9.53 17.17 1.98
CA ILE A 18 9.80 15.73 1.91
C ILE A 18 8.61 14.99 1.27
N ALA A 19 7.38 15.31 1.69
CA ALA A 19 6.18 14.72 1.09
C ALA A 19 6.10 14.95 -0.43
N LYS A 20 6.39 16.16 -0.90
CA LYS A 20 6.43 16.49 -2.34
C LYS A 20 7.52 15.72 -3.08
N LYS A 21 8.72 15.60 -2.51
CA LYS A 21 9.79 14.78 -3.10
C LYS A 21 9.39 13.32 -3.22
N LEU A 22 8.73 12.76 -2.20
CA LEU A 22 8.21 11.38 -2.24
C LEU A 22 7.11 11.20 -3.29
N ILE A 23 6.24 12.21 -3.47
CA ILE A 23 5.24 12.21 -4.56
C ILE A 23 5.95 12.21 -5.92
N ASP A 24 6.97 13.06 -6.12
CA ASP A 24 7.73 13.11 -7.38
C ASP A 24 8.43 11.78 -7.67
N VAL A 25 9.03 11.14 -6.68
CA VAL A 25 9.62 9.80 -6.80
C VAL A 25 8.57 8.75 -7.22
N ALA A 26 7.37 8.78 -6.65
CA ALA A 26 6.30 7.87 -7.03
C ALA A 26 5.84 8.08 -8.49
N ILE A 27 5.80 9.33 -8.94
CA ILE A 27 5.47 9.68 -10.33
C ILE A 27 6.55 9.21 -11.29
N GLU A 28 7.82 9.50 -10.98
CA GLU A 28 8.96 9.07 -11.78
C GLU A 28 9.02 7.55 -11.93
N ALA A 29 8.71 6.83 -10.85
CA ALA A 29 8.63 5.38 -10.88
C ALA A 29 7.43 4.83 -11.68
N GLY A 30 6.40 5.63 -11.95
CA GLY A 30 5.18 5.20 -12.65
C GLY A 30 4.15 4.54 -11.74
N CYS A 31 4.08 4.93 -10.46
CA CYS A 31 3.03 4.49 -9.53
C CYS A 31 1.66 5.08 -9.92
N ASP A 32 0.58 4.35 -9.61
CA ASP A 32 -0.79 4.78 -9.90
C ASP A 32 -1.34 5.73 -8.83
N ALA A 33 -0.87 5.59 -7.59
CA ALA A 33 -1.30 6.42 -6.49
C ALA A 33 -0.24 6.56 -5.40
N VAL A 34 -0.34 7.64 -4.63
CA VAL A 34 0.38 7.80 -3.36
C VAL A 34 -0.59 7.74 -2.19
N LYS A 35 -0.14 7.20 -1.06
CA LYS A 35 -0.97 7.06 0.13
C LYS A 35 -0.29 7.67 1.36
N PHE A 36 -1.10 8.31 2.19
CA PHE A 36 -0.73 8.90 3.47
C PHE A 36 -1.49 8.25 4.62
N GLN A 37 -1.20 8.66 5.83
CA GLN A 37 -1.93 8.24 7.04
C GLN A 37 -2.45 9.48 7.77
N LYS A 38 -3.62 9.36 8.42
CA LYS A 38 -4.19 10.44 9.25
C LYS A 38 -4.72 9.88 10.55
N ARG A 39 -4.38 10.56 11.64
CA ARG A 39 -4.85 10.25 13.00
C ARG A 39 -5.30 11.50 13.70
N THR A 40 -6.29 11.35 14.56
CA THR A 40 -6.51 12.23 15.70
C THR A 40 -5.78 11.59 16.89
N VAL A 41 -4.59 12.09 17.20
CA VAL A 41 -3.61 11.42 18.07
C VAL A 41 -4.24 10.94 19.38
N GLU A 42 -5.01 11.76 20.04
CA GLU A 42 -5.67 11.47 21.32
C GLU A 42 -6.81 10.45 21.24
N LYS A 43 -7.33 10.17 20.02
CA LYS A 43 -8.37 9.16 19.80
C LYS A 43 -7.81 7.79 19.45
N VAL A 44 -6.59 7.76 18.98
CA VAL A 44 -5.92 6.53 18.53
C VAL A 44 -5.08 5.90 19.64
N TYR A 45 -4.47 6.72 20.49
CA TYR A 45 -3.55 6.26 21.52
C TYR A 45 -4.08 6.61 22.92
N SER A 46 -3.87 5.72 23.90
CA SER A 46 -4.19 6.02 25.30
C SER A 46 -3.25 7.08 25.88
N LYS A 47 -3.69 7.74 26.96
CA LYS A 47 -2.89 8.76 27.62
C LYS A 47 -1.55 8.20 28.09
N GLU A 48 -1.53 6.98 28.66
CA GLU A 48 -0.31 6.32 29.14
C GLU A 48 0.71 6.11 28.00
N VAL A 49 0.24 5.72 26.80
CA VAL A 49 1.09 5.58 25.62
C VAL A 49 1.60 6.94 25.16
N LEU A 50 0.75 7.96 25.13
CA LEU A 50 1.15 9.30 24.69
C LEU A 50 2.17 9.95 25.61
N ASP A 51 2.04 9.75 26.90
CA ASP A 51 2.93 10.34 27.91
C ASP A 51 4.20 9.51 28.14
N SER A 52 4.33 8.35 27.47
CA SER A 52 5.53 7.51 27.56
C SER A 52 6.76 8.20 26.95
N PRO A 53 7.96 8.01 27.56
CA PRO A 53 9.22 8.55 27.03
C PRO A 53 9.51 8.05 25.61
N ARG A 54 9.87 8.98 24.71
CA ARG A 54 10.30 8.68 23.36
C ARG A 54 11.17 9.80 22.80
N GLU A 55 12.43 9.51 22.57
CA GLU A 55 13.35 10.44 21.88
C GLU A 55 12.92 10.60 20.41
N SER A 56 12.75 11.86 20.00
CA SER A 56 12.36 12.20 18.62
C SER A 56 12.79 13.60 18.24
N PRO A 57 12.81 13.96 16.95
CA PRO A 57 13.09 15.32 16.50
C PRO A 57 12.09 16.39 17.02
N TRP A 58 10.91 15.96 17.52
CA TRP A 58 9.84 16.85 17.99
C TRP A 58 9.76 16.95 19.51
N GLY A 59 10.50 16.13 20.25
CA GLY A 59 10.51 16.13 21.70
C GLY A 59 10.82 14.76 22.31
N LYS A 60 10.50 14.62 23.60
CA LYS A 60 10.90 13.46 24.43
C LYS A 60 9.73 12.55 24.81
N THR A 61 8.54 12.78 24.28
CA THR A 61 7.35 11.97 24.54
C THR A 61 6.79 11.38 23.25
N THR A 62 6.06 10.29 23.37
CA THR A 62 5.32 9.70 22.24
C THR A 62 4.29 10.69 21.66
N ARG A 63 3.66 11.53 22.50
CA ARG A 63 2.73 12.58 22.08
C ARG A 63 3.41 13.54 21.11
N GLU A 64 4.50 14.17 21.52
CA GLU A 64 5.24 15.13 20.70
C GLU A 64 5.67 14.51 19.35
N GLN A 65 6.12 13.28 19.39
CA GLN A 65 6.47 12.54 18.17
C GLN A 65 5.26 12.30 17.25
N LYS A 66 4.11 11.89 17.81
CA LYS A 66 2.90 11.64 16.99
C LYS A 66 2.34 12.93 16.41
N GLU A 67 2.25 13.98 17.21
CA GLU A 67 1.76 15.31 16.78
C GLU A 67 2.69 15.95 15.77
N GLY A 68 4.01 15.81 15.93
CA GLY A 68 5.00 16.34 15.00
C GLY A 68 4.97 15.71 13.61
N ILE A 69 4.54 14.45 13.51
CA ILE A 69 4.39 13.76 12.22
C ILE A 69 3.06 14.10 11.53
N GLU A 70 1.99 14.36 12.29
CA GLU A 70 0.64 14.51 11.72
C GLU A 70 0.49 15.78 10.89
N PHE A 71 0.01 15.64 9.66
CA PHE A 71 -0.32 16.79 8.83
C PHE A 71 -1.64 17.44 9.24
N SER A 72 -1.62 18.78 9.28
CA SER A 72 -2.80 19.63 9.42
C SER A 72 -3.64 19.64 8.13
N VAL A 73 -4.88 20.10 8.21
CA VAL A 73 -5.76 20.31 7.04
C VAL A 73 -5.11 21.26 6.02
N LYS A 74 -4.39 22.29 6.47
CA LYS A 74 -3.67 23.23 5.59
C LYS A 74 -2.61 22.50 4.75
N GLN A 75 -1.87 21.59 5.37
CA GLN A 75 -0.85 20.79 4.68
C GLN A 75 -1.49 19.81 3.69
N TYR A 76 -2.60 19.14 4.06
CA TYR A 76 -3.34 18.28 3.12
C TYR A 76 -3.92 19.07 1.92
N LYS A 77 -4.34 20.32 2.08
CA LYS A 77 -4.71 21.19 0.95
C LYS A 77 -3.55 21.45 -0.01
N ILE A 78 -2.33 21.57 0.52
CA ILE A 78 -1.13 21.71 -0.31
C ILE A 78 -0.85 20.41 -1.08
N ILE A 79 -0.94 19.25 -0.40
CA ILE A 79 -0.79 17.92 -1.02
C ILE A 79 -1.83 17.72 -2.12
N ASP A 80 -3.11 18.00 -1.84
CA ASP A 80 -4.20 17.85 -2.80
C ASP A 80 -3.95 18.68 -4.07
N LYS A 81 -3.60 19.96 -3.90
CA LYS A 81 -3.25 20.84 -5.04
C LYS A 81 -2.04 20.29 -5.81
N TYR A 82 -1.02 19.79 -5.10
CA TYR A 82 0.19 19.25 -5.71
C TYR A 82 -0.08 17.97 -6.51
N CYS A 83 -0.77 17.00 -5.93
CA CYS A 83 -1.13 15.76 -6.60
C CYS A 83 -2.03 16.00 -7.83
N LYS A 84 -2.99 16.94 -7.74
CA LYS A 84 -3.82 17.34 -8.88
C LYS A 84 -3.01 17.94 -10.01
N ALA A 85 -2.08 18.86 -9.70
CA ALA A 85 -1.19 19.47 -10.69
C ALA A 85 -0.29 18.42 -11.38
N LYS A 86 0.18 17.44 -10.62
CA LYS A 86 1.03 16.34 -11.10
C LYS A 86 0.25 15.16 -11.70
N LYS A 87 -1.08 15.18 -11.66
CA LYS A 87 -1.99 14.15 -12.21
C LYS A 87 -1.79 12.76 -11.59
N ILE A 88 -1.39 12.68 -10.32
CA ILE A 88 -1.32 11.43 -9.57
C ILE A 88 -2.50 11.32 -8.59
N SER A 89 -3.10 10.14 -8.49
CA SER A 89 -4.10 9.87 -7.46
C SER A 89 -3.47 9.85 -6.06
N TRP A 90 -4.20 10.38 -5.08
CA TRP A 90 -3.78 10.27 -3.69
C TRP A 90 -4.94 9.92 -2.78
N PHE A 91 -4.66 9.28 -1.66
CA PHE A 91 -5.67 8.96 -0.64
C PHE A 91 -5.00 8.72 0.72
N VAL A 92 -5.83 8.47 1.73
CA VAL A 92 -5.37 8.40 3.11
C VAL A 92 -5.91 7.16 3.80
N SER A 93 -5.07 6.54 4.63
CA SER A 93 -5.47 5.56 5.62
C SER A 93 -5.79 6.30 6.92
N CYS A 94 -7.08 6.45 7.25
CA CYS A 94 -7.51 7.08 8.50
C CYS A 94 -7.56 6.05 9.63
N TRP A 95 -7.17 6.47 10.83
CA TRP A 95 -7.08 5.59 12.00
C TRP A 95 -8.19 5.83 13.03
N ASP A 96 -9.05 6.81 12.78
CA ASP A 96 -10.24 7.14 13.57
C ASP A 96 -11.33 7.74 12.69
N VAL A 97 -12.56 7.77 13.24
CA VAL A 97 -13.74 8.24 12.53
C VAL A 97 -13.67 9.73 12.19
N ASP A 98 -13.12 10.54 13.08
CA ASP A 98 -13.06 12.00 12.87
C ASP A 98 -12.08 12.33 11.75
N SER A 99 -10.94 11.62 11.72
CA SER A 99 -9.99 11.71 10.62
C SER A 99 -10.64 11.32 9.28
N GLN A 100 -11.45 10.26 9.25
CA GLN A 100 -12.14 9.85 8.01
C GLN A 100 -13.16 10.92 7.57
N ILE A 101 -13.96 11.44 8.49
CA ILE A 101 -14.92 12.51 8.19
C ILE A 101 -14.19 13.77 7.70
N LEU A 102 -13.09 14.14 8.37
CA LEU A 102 -12.25 15.27 7.95
C LEU A 102 -11.75 15.14 6.53
N MET A 103 -11.31 13.94 6.13
CA MET A 103 -10.74 13.69 4.81
C MET A 103 -11.76 13.69 3.67
N ARG A 104 -13.06 13.60 3.95
CA ARG A 104 -14.14 13.69 2.94
C ARG A 104 -14.07 14.95 2.08
N GLN A 105 -13.62 16.07 2.66
CA GLN A 105 -13.51 17.36 1.96
C GLN A 105 -12.61 17.32 0.72
N PHE A 106 -11.63 16.39 0.66
CA PHE A 106 -10.68 16.28 -0.44
C PHE A 106 -11.21 15.45 -1.63
N LYS A 107 -12.34 14.75 -1.47
CA LYS A 107 -12.99 13.93 -2.52
C LYS A 107 -12.03 12.97 -3.21
N THR A 108 -11.12 12.35 -2.44
CA THR A 108 -10.18 11.33 -2.94
C THR A 108 -10.94 10.18 -3.60
N LYS A 109 -10.33 9.55 -4.61
CA LYS A 109 -10.95 8.47 -5.39
C LYS A 109 -11.05 7.15 -4.61
N TYR A 110 -10.11 6.90 -3.71
CA TYR A 110 -9.97 5.66 -2.96
C TYR A 110 -10.03 5.89 -1.47
N ASN A 111 -10.35 4.84 -0.73
CA ASN A 111 -10.19 4.75 0.72
C ASN A 111 -9.26 3.60 1.09
N LYS A 112 -8.76 3.61 2.32
CA LYS A 112 -7.95 2.54 2.90
C LYS A 112 -8.38 2.21 4.32
N VAL A 113 -8.54 0.92 4.59
CA VAL A 113 -8.58 0.37 5.94
C VAL A 113 -7.22 -0.27 6.23
N SER A 114 -6.46 0.30 7.18
CA SER A 114 -5.18 -0.30 7.63
C SER A 114 -5.41 -1.58 8.41
N SER A 115 -4.40 -2.46 8.48
CA SER A 115 -4.48 -3.71 9.24
C SER A 115 -4.92 -3.49 10.69
N ALA A 116 -4.37 -2.48 11.36
CA ALA A 116 -4.70 -2.15 12.74
C ALA A 116 -6.18 -1.74 12.93
N MET A 117 -6.79 -1.15 11.90
CA MET A 117 -8.16 -0.62 11.96
C MET A 117 -9.22 -1.59 11.42
N LEU A 118 -8.85 -2.75 10.89
CA LEU A 118 -9.80 -3.72 10.33
C LEU A 118 -10.90 -4.13 11.32
N ILE A 119 -10.58 -4.21 12.61
CA ILE A 119 -11.53 -4.59 13.67
C ILE A 119 -12.32 -3.40 14.23
N HIS A 120 -12.01 -2.18 13.82
CA HIS A 120 -12.68 -0.96 14.29
C HIS A 120 -14.01 -0.76 13.55
N LYS A 121 -15.05 -1.49 13.97
CA LYS A 121 -16.35 -1.56 13.28
C LYS A 121 -16.93 -0.20 12.89
N LYS A 122 -16.90 0.80 13.81
CA LYS A 122 -17.45 2.14 13.51
C LYS A 122 -16.71 2.81 12.37
N LEU A 123 -15.37 2.76 12.36
CA LEU A 123 -14.57 3.33 11.29
C LEU A 123 -14.80 2.58 9.96
N VAL A 124 -14.79 1.25 9.98
CA VAL A 124 -15.04 0.41 8.79
C VAL A 124 -16.42 0.72 8.18
N ASN A 125 -17.47 0.87 9.00
CA ASN A 125 -18.80 1.29 8.51
C ASN A 125 -18.75 2.70 7.90
N THR A 126 -18.13 3.67 8.59
CA THR A 126 -17.99 5.05 8.11
C THR A 126 -17.29 5.14 6.76
N ILE A 127 -16.25 4.31 6.55
CA ILE A 127 -15.53 4.21 5.28
C ILE A 127 -16.41 3.58 4.19
N ALA A 128 -17.08 2.47 4.50
CA ALA A 128 -17.93 1.77 3.53
C ALA A 128 -19.14 2.60 3.06
N GLU A 129 -19.66 3.49 3.92
CA GLU A 129 -20.74 4.42 3.58
C GLU A 129 -20.36 5.43 2.50
N GLU A 130 -19.08 5.69 2.29
CA GLU A 130 -18.61 6.61 1.25
C GLU A 130 -18.71 6.02 -0.17
N LYS A 131 -18.94 4.72 -0.32
CA LYS A 131 -19.08 4.04 -1.63
C LYS A 131 -17.86 4.18 -2.56
N LYS A 132 -16.72 4.57 -2.03
CA LYS A 132 -15.45 4.62 -2.78
C LYS A 132 -14.80 3.26 -2.77
N HIS A 133 -14.11 2.90 -3.84
CA HIS A 133 -13.29 1.69 -3.85
C HIS A 133 -12.28 1.72 -2.69
N THR A 134 -12.29 0.69 -1.86
CA THR A 134 -11.52 0.67 -0.60
C THR A 134 -10.56 -0.51 -0.57
N PHE A 135 -9.29 -0.24 -0.36
CA PHE A 135 -8.28 -1.25 -0.07
C PHE A 135 -8.31 -1.62 1.41
N ILE A 136 -8.42 -2.92 1.73
CA ILE A 136 -8.58 -3.41 3.11
C ILE A 136 -7.41 -4.34 3.45
N SER A 137 -6.45 -3.86 4.25
CA SER A 137 -5.33 -4.68 4.71
C SER A 137 -5.74 -5.67 5.79
N THR A 138 -5.22 -6.91 5.69
CA THR A 138 -5.64 -8.06 6.51
C THR A 138 -4.60 -8.51 7.53
N GLY A 139 -3.50 -7.78 7.70
CA GLY A 139 -2.48 -8.10 8.70
C GLY A 139 -3.05 -8.13 10.12
N MET A 140 -2.45 -8.93 11.01
CA MET A 140 -2.88 -9.13 12.41
C MET A 140 -4.33 -9.61 12.55
N SER A 141 -4.97 -10.12 11.49
CA SER A 141 -6.40 -10.44 11.51
C SER A 141 -6.67 -11.91 11.26
N THR A 142 -7.59 -12.47 12.05
CA THR A 142 -8.13 -13.79 11.82
C THR A 142 -9.12 -13.80 10.65
N MET A 143 -9.36 -14.97 10.06
CA MET A 143 -10.36 -15.14 8.99
C MET A 143 -11.77 -14.70 9.40
N LYS A 144 -12.11 -14.82 10.70
CA LYS A 144 -13.39 -14.34 11.25
C LYS A 144 -13.48 -12.82 11.22
N GLN A 145 -12.42 -12.14 11.62
CA GLN A 145 -12.35 -10.67 11.59
C GLN A 145 -12.37 -10.11 10.16
N ILE A 146 -11.62 -10.74 9.24
CA ILE A 146 -11.66 -10.37 7.81
C ILE A 146 -13.08 -10.53 7.26
N LYS A 147 -13.76 -11.66 7.55
CA LYS A 147 -15.14 -11.85 7.13
C LYS A 147 -16.07 -10.76 7.64
N GLN A 148 -15.95 -10.35 8.91
CA GLN A 148 -16.78 -9.30 9.47
C GLN A 148 -16.61 -7.96 8.73
N ALA A 149 -15.38 -7.58 8.38
CA ALA A 149 -15.13 -6.39 7.58
C ALA A 149 -15.73 -6.53 6.17
N VAL A 150 -15.51 -7.66 5.49
CA VAL A 150 -16.06 -7.96 4.16
C VAL A 150 -17.59 -7.87 4.17
N ASP A 151 -18.25 -8.43 5.19
CA ASP A 151 -19.71 -8.42 5.31
C ASP A 151 -20.24 -6.97 5.37
N ILE A 152 -19.57 -6.05 6.09
CA ILE A 152 -19.93 -4.63 6.15
C ILE A 152 -19.85 -4.00 4.74
N PHE A 153 -18.77 -4.22 3.99
CA PHE A 153 -18.61 -3.66 2.65
C PHE A 153 -19.65 -4.22 1.67
N LYS A 154 -19.95 -5.51 1.75
CA LYS A 154 -21.00 -6.16 0.94
C LYS A 154 -22.38 -5.62 1.27
N GLU A 155 -22.73 -5.51 2.55
CA GLU A 155 -24.01 -4.94 3.02
C GLU A 155 -24.20 -3.50 2.52
N LYS A 156 -23.16 -2.69 2.65
CA LYS A 156 -23.16 -1.29 2.17
C LYS A 156 -23.04 -1.20 0.63
N LYS A 157 -22.88 -2.28 -0.09
CA LYS A 157 -22.62 -2.31 -1.55
C LYS A 157 -21.45 -1.38 -1.95
N CYS A 158 -20.40 -1.37 -1.14
CA CYS A 158 -19.19 -0.60 -1.38
C CYS A 158 -18.14 -1.50 -2.05
N SER A 159 -17.57 -1.04 -3.15
CA SER A 159 -16.49 -1.74 -3.84
C SER A 159 -15.26 -1.82 -2.94
N PHE A 160 -14.62 -2.99 -2.89
CA PHE A 160 -13.42 -3.20 -2.08
C PHE A 160 -12.48 -4.24 -2.69
N GLU A 161 -11.24 -4.16 -2.27
CA GLU A 161 -10.18 -5.13 -2.52
C GLU A 161 -9.51 -5.48 -1.19
N LEU A 162 -9.28 -6.77 -0.92
CA LEU A 162 -8.48 -7.20 0.22
C LEU A 162 -7.00 -7.05 -0.12
N MET A 163 -6.18 -6.70 0.87
CA MET A 163 -4.74 -6.68 0.73
C MET A 163 -4.11 -7.65 1.73
N HIS A 164 -3.51 -8.72 1.23
CA HIS A 164 -2.71 -9.59 2.08
C HIS A 164 -1.51 -8.82 2.60
N SER A 165 -1.31 -8.82 3.90
CA SER A 165 -0.21 -8.11 4.57
C SER A 165 0.20 -8.79 5.87
N HIS A 166 1.42 -8.56 6.27
CA HIS A 166 1.99 -8.93 7.56
C HIS A 166 2.44 -7.65 8.28
N SER A 167 2.20 -7.56 9.59
CA SER A 167 2.32 -6.29 10.32
C SER A 167 3.55 -6.18 11.22
N SER A 168 4.65 -6.89 10.94
CA SER A 168 5.96 -6.54 11.48
C SER A 168 6.76 -5.68 10.50
N TYR A 169 7.59 -4.77 11.03
CA TYR A 169 8.36 -3.77 10.29
C TYR A 169 9.84 -3.79 10.71
N PRO A 170 10.74 -4.44 9.95
CA PRO A 170 10.47 -5.22 8.74
C PRO A 170 9.89 -6.60 9.01
N MET A 171 9.19 -7.14 8.00
CA MET A 171 8.67 -8.51 8.00
C MET A 171 9.77 -9.49 7.54
N PRO A 172 9.94 -10.65 8.20
CA PRO A 172 10.76 -11.73 7.66
C PRO A 172 10.15 -12.31 6.39
N GLU A 173 10.91 -12.46 5.30
CA GLU A 173 10.42 -12.93 4.00
C GLU A 173 9.72 -14.29 4.06
N LYS A 174 10.19 -15.21 4.92
CA LYS A 174 9.58 -16.54 5.14
C LYS A 174 8.14 -16.49 5.67
N GLU A 175 7.71 -15.35 6.23
CA GLU A 175 6.36 -15.12 6.78
C GLU A 175 5.41 -14.47 5.76
N ALA A 176 5.88 -14.17 4.54
CA ALA A 176 5.07 -13.58 3.49
C ALA A 176 3.84 -14.43 3.09
N ASN A 177 3.97 -15.74 3.12
CA ASN A 177 2.90 -16.71 2.87
C ASN A 177 1.96 -16.32 1.71
N LEU A 178 2.51 -16.03 0.55
CA LEU A 178 1.79 -15.45 -0.60
C LEU A 178 0.65 -16.32 -1.14
N LYS A 179 0.62 -17.63 -0.81
CA LYS A 179 -0.52 -18.52 -1.15
C LYS A 179 -1.83 -18.08 -0.50
N VAL A 180 -1.79 -17.17 0.48
CA VAL A 180 -2.97 -16.53 1.07
C VAL A 180 -3.71 -15.66 0.03
N ILE A 181 -3.02 -15.07 -0.94
CA ILE A 181 -3.62 -14.23 -1.99
C ILE A 181 -4.70 -15.00 -2.78
N PRO A 182 -4.38 -16.10 -3.50
CA PRO A 182 -5.40 -16.86 -4.22
C PRO A 182 -6.43 -17.51 -3.29
N MET A 183 -6.08 -17.85 -2.04
CA MET A 183 -7.01 -18.38 -1.06
C MET A 183 -8.08 -17.34 -0.68
N LEU A 184 -7.68 -16.09 -0.38
CA LEU A 184 -8.61 -15.01 -0.07
C LEU A 184 -9.50 -14.68 -1.27
N LYS A 185 -8.93 -14.62 -2.49
CA LYS A 185 -9.66 -14.38 -3.74
C LYS A 185 -10.77 -15.42 -3.95
N LYS A 186 -10.43 -16.70 -3.81
CA LYS A 186 -11.40 -17.81 -3.91
C LYS A 186 -12.48 -17.73 -2.83
N LYS A 187 -12.10 -17.44 -1.57
CA LYS A 187 -13.02 -17.47 -0.43
C LYS A 187 -14.00 -16.31 -0.42
N PHE A 188 -13.55 -15.10 -0.70
CA PHE A 188 -14.37 -13.88 -0.59
C PHE A 188 -14.95 -13.42 -1.93
N LYS A 189 -14.50 -13.99 -3.05
CA LYS A 189 -14.89 -13.64 -4.44
C LYS A 189 -14.70 -12.14 -4.70
N CYS A 190 -13.51 -11.64 -4.38
CA CYS A 190 -13.10 -10.26 -4.56
C CYS A 190 -11.64 -10.23 -5.05
N ASP A 191 -11.22 -9.08 -5.54
CA ASP A 191 -9.82 -8.82 -5.83
C ASP A 191 -8.98 -8.82 -4.56
N VAL A 192 -7.71 -9.22 -4.70
CA VAL A 192 -6.77 -9.30 -3.59
C VAL A 192 -5.42 -8.78 -4.05
N GLY A 193 -4.93 -7.76 -3.35
CA GLY A 193 -3.59 -7.21 -3.52
C GLY A 193 -2.63 -7.69 -2.44
N TYR A 194 -1.43 -7.14 -2.47
CA TYR A 194 -0.37 -7.35 -1.49
C TYR A 194 0.15 -6.03 -0.93
N SER A 195 0.23 -5.91 0.38
CA SER A 195 0.85 -4.78 1.08
C SER A 195 2.02 -5.30 1.90
N GLY A 196 3.24 -5.13 1.36
CA GLY A 196 4.45 -5.75 1.88
C GLY A 196 5.28 -4.83 2.78
N HIS A 197 5.86 -5.43 3.83
CA HIS A 197 6.71 -4.74 4.81
C HIS A 197 8.09 -5.42 4.98
N GLU A 198 8.42 -6.36 4.10
CA GLU A 198 9.73 -6.99 4.07
C GLU A 198 10.82 -6.03 3.58
N LYS A 199 12.05 -6.22 4.08
CA LYS A 199 13.18 -5.34 3.80
C LYS A 199 13.62 -5.38 2.33
N SER A 200 13.57 -6.56 1.70
CA SER A 200 13.93 -6.74 0.28
C SER A 200 12.95 -6.06 -0.67
N GLY A 201 11.66 -6.06 -0.34
CA GLY A 201 10.59 -5.37 -1.04
C GLY A 201 10.31 -5.80 -2.47
N TYR A 202 11.33 -6.20 -3.19
CA TYR A 202 11.26 -6.48 -4.63
C TYR A 202 10.71 -7.89 -4.94
N LEU A 203 11.43 -8.92 -4.50
CA LEU A 203 11.14 -10.31 -4.87
C LEU A 203 9.75 -10.76 -4.44
N VAL A 204 9.36 -10.44 -3.22
CA VAL A 204 8.06 -10.82 -2.65
C VAL A 204 6.92 -10.11 -3.39
N SER A 205 7.10 -8.82 -3.73
CA SER A 205 6.10 -8.05 -4.49
C SER A 205 5.90 -8.60 -5.92
N VAL A 206 6.98 -8.96 -6.61
CA VAL A 206 6.90 -9.60 -7.94
C VAL A 206 6.22 -10.96 -7.84
N ALA A 207 6.61 -11.79 -6.86
CA ALA A 207 5.99 -13.11 -6.64
C ALA A 207 4.49 -12.98 -6.29
N ALA A 208 4.09 -11.96 -5.51
CA ALA A 208 2.70 -11.69 -5.21
C ALA A 208 1.90 -11.36 -6.48
N SER A 209 2.46 -10.55 -7.39
CA SER A 209 1.84 -10.23 -8.67
C SER A 209 1.67 -11.48 -9.54
N VAL A 210 2.69 -12.34 -9.63
CA VAL A 210 2.62 -13.62 -10.35
C VAL A 210 1.53 -14.55 -9.78
N LEU A 211 1.29 -14.50 -8.46
CA LEU A 211 0.21 -15.25 -7.80
C LEU A 211 -1.17 -14.58 -7.92
N GLY A 212 -1.28 -13.52 -8.72
CA GLY A 212 -2.54 -12.87 -9.06
C GLY A 212 -2.95 -11.72 -8.14
N ALA A 213 -1.99 -11.11 -7.45
CA ALA A 213 -2.26 -9.85 -6.74
C ALA A 213 -2.66 -8.76 -7.74
N THR A 214 -3.80 -8.09 -7.48
CA THR A 214 -4.38 -7.05 -8.32
C THR A 214 -3.85 -5.67 -7.99
N SER A 215 -3.33 -5.48 -6.78
CA SER A 215 -2.59 -4.28 -6.37
C SER A 215 -1.36 -4.62 -5.54
N ILE A 216 -0.34 -3.75 -5.60
CA ILE A 216 0.86 -3.83 -4.77
C ILE A 216 1.03 -2.49 -4.05
N GLU A 217 1.12 -2.55 -2.73
CA GLU A 217 1.42 -1.38 -1.89
C GLU A 217 2.79 -1.56 -1.24
N ARG A 218 3.65 -0.54 -1.38
CA ARG A 218 4.98 -0.51 -0.75
C ARG A 218 5.23 0.83 -0.10
N HIS A 219 5.76 0.80 1.13
CA HIS A 219 6.33 1.99 1.74
C HIS A 219 7.51 2.51 0.92
N ILE A 220 7.59 3.83 0.78
CA ILE A 220 8.68 4.52 0.08
C ILE A 220 9.37 5.52 1.00
N THR A 221 10.66 5.73 0.78
CA THR A 221 11.48 6.71 1.48
C THR A 221 12.46 7.37 0.54
N LEU A 222 12.96 8.55 0.90
CA LEU A 222 14.11 9.16 0.22
C LEU A 222 15.42 8.51 0.66
N ASP A 223 15.51 8.09 1.93
CA ASP A 223 16.69 7.46 2.52
C ASP A 223 16.24 6.64 3.75
N ARG A 224 16.62 5.35 3.80
CA ARG A 224 16.29 4.43 4.90
C ARG A 224 16.92 4.81 6.23
N THR A 225 17.93 5.67 6.24
CA THR A 225 18.59 6.15 7.45
C THR A 225 17.85 7.30 8.14
N MET A 226 16.82 7.86 7.47
CA MET A 226 15.99 8.91 8.05
C MET A 226 15.25 8.41 9.29
N TYR A 227 14.90 9.35 10.17
CA TYR A 227 14.10 9.04 11.35
C TYR A 227 12.72 8.50 10.97
N GLY A 228 12.29 7.40 11.60
CA GLY A 228 10.93 6.85 11.44
C GLY A 228 10.90 5.33 11.48
N SER A 229 9.81 4.77 12.02
CA SER A 229 9.62 3.31 12.18
C SER A 229 9.50 2.57 10.85
N ASP A 230 9.03 3.25 9.80
CA ASP A 230 8.69 2.61 8.54
C ASP A 230 9.85 2.69 7.52
N GLN A 231 10.86 3.53 7.78
CA GLN A 231 11.96 3.79 6.87
C GLN A 231 12.74 2.52 6.50
N ALA A 232 13.04 1.65 7.47
CA ALA A 232 13.79 0.42 7.25
C ALA A 232 13.10 -0.60 6.34
N SER A 233 11.75 -0.58 6.28
CA SER A 233 10.92 -1.45 5.44
C SER A 233 10.52 -0.80 4.11
N SER A 234 11.01 0.40 3.84
CA SER A 234 10.64 1.22 2.68
C SER A 234 11.57 1.00 1.51
N LEU A 235 11.07 1.24 0.30
CA LEU A 235 11.88 1.29 -0.91
C LEU A 235 12.42 2.70 -1.13
N GLU A 236 13.70 2.78 -1.42
CA GLU A 236 14.35 3.99 -1.92
C GLU A 236 14.07 4.18 -3.42
N PRO A 237 14.28 5.38 -4.00
CA PRO A 237 13.88 5.67 -5.38
C PRO A 237 14.35 4.66 -6.42
N PRO A 238 15.62 4.21 -6.46
CA PRO A 238 16.07 3.22 -7.45
C PRO A 238 15.34 1.87 -7.32
N GLY A 239 15.07 1.45 -6.07
CA GLY A 239 14.35 0.22 -5.77
C GLY A 239 12.88 0.27 -6.22
N LEU A 240 12.22 1.42 -6.01
CA LEU A 240 10.84 1.63 -6.45
C LEU A 240 10.75 1.65 -7.98
N ILE A 241 11.60 2.40 -8.67
CA ILE A 241 11.62 2.49 -10.14
C ILE A 241 11.80 1.09 -10.75
N ARG A 242 12.75 0.31 -10.25
CA ARG A 242 12.96 -1.07 -10.70
C ARG A 242 11.73 -1.93 -10.45
N LEU A 243 11.15 -1.88 -9.24
CA LEU A 243 9.98 -2.69 -8.91
C LEU A 243 8.80 -2.37 -9.84
N VAL A 244 8.48 -1.09 -10.03
CA VAL A 244 7.35 -0.67 -10.87
C VAL A 244 7.55 -1.12 -12.31
N ARG A 245 8.74 -0.87 -12.88
CA ARG A 245 9.08 -1.34 -14.24
C ARG A 245 8.81 -2.83 -14.40
N ASP A 246 9.30 -3.64 -13.48
CA ASP A 246 9.22 -5.10 -13.61
C ASP A 246 7.81 -5.61 -13.33
N LEU A 247 7.06 -4.99 -12.40
CA LEU A 247 5.64 -5.30 -12.18
C LEU A 247 4.78 -5.02 -13.42
N ARG A 248 5.10 -3.98 -14.20
CA ARG A 248 4.38 -3.69 -15.46
C ARG A 248 4.61 -4.74 -16.54
N MET A 249 5.69 -5.49 -16.46
CA MET A 249 6.04 -6.55 -17.42
C MET A 249 5.47 -7.92 -17.03
N VAL A 250 4.98 -8.09 -15.79
CA VAL A 250 4.56 -9.41 -15.27
C VAL A 250 3.50 -10.07 -16.16
N ASP A 251 2.48 -9.32 -16.59
CA ASP A 251 1.38 -9.87 -17.41
C ASP A 251 1.90 -10.39 -18.76
N ASP A 252 2.83 -9.68 -19.40
CA ASP A 252 3.46 -10.08 -20.66
C ASP A 252 4.33 -11.35 -20.49
N ILE A 253 5.07 -11.41 -19.37
CA ILE A 253 5.96 -12.55 -19.04
C ILE A 253 5.16 -13.81 -18.75
N ILE A 254 4.04 -13.69 -18.02
CA ILE A 254 3.17 -14.83 -17.70
C ILE A 254 2.53 -15.41 -18.98
N GLY A 255 2.15 -14.56 -19.92
CA GLY A 255 1.54 -14.96 -21.18
C GLY A 255 0.18 -15.67 -21.02
N ASP A 256 -0.21 -16.43 -22.04
CA ASP A 256 -1.52 -17.10 -22.13
C ASP A 256 -1.49 -18.63 -21.85
N GLY A 257 -0.33 -19.16 -21.50
CA GLY A 257 -0.14 -20.59 -21.18
C GLY A 257 -0.20 -21.53 -22.39
N LYS A 258 -0.29 -21.04 -23.62
CA LYS A 258 -0.31 -21.87 -24.83
C LYS A 258 1.10 -22.11 -25.35
N LYS A 259 1.54 -23.37 -25.40
CA LYS A 259 2.82 -23.72 -26.01
C LYS A 259 2.75 -23.54 -27.53
N ARG A 260 3.64 -22.74 -28.09
CA ARG A 260 3.77 -22.49 -29.53
C ARG A 260 5.23 -22.27 -29.91
N ILE A 261 5.54 -22.37 -31.21
CA ILE A 261 6.78 -21.88 -31.76
C ILE A 261 6.57 -20.40 -32.10
N TRP A 262 7.42 -19.55 -31.58
CA TRP A 262 7.39 -18.12 -31.88
C TRP A 262 8.15 -17.82 -33.17
N ASP A 263 7.76 -16.81 -33.91
CA ASP A 263 8.43 -16.39 -35.14
C ASP A 263 9.93 -16.13 -34.92
N SER A 264 10.28 -15.60 -33.76
CA SER A 264 11.66 -15.38 -33.32
C SER A 264 12.50 -16.68 -33.16
N GLU A 265 11.85 -17.84 -32.95
CA GLU A 265 12.51 -19.14 -32.82
C GLU A 265 12.78 -19.80 -34.17
N ILE A 266 12.05 -19.41 -35.23
CA ILE A 266 12.11 -20.07 -36.55
C ILE A 266 13.54 -20.09 -37.15
N PRO A 267 14.32 -18.98 -37.14
CA PRO A 267 15.68 -19.01 -37.66
C PRO A 267 16.60 -19.98 -36.92
N ALA A 268 16.50 -19.97 -35.57
CA ALA A 268 17.26 -20.89 -34.72
C ALA A 268 16.84 -22.35 -34.94
N MET A 269 15.53 -22.60 -35.05
CA MET A 269 14.98 -23.92 -35.29
C MET A 269 15.48 -24.49 -36.61
N LYS A 270 15.46 -23.74 -37.72
CA LYS A 270 15.98 -24.17 -39.02
C LYS A 270 17.46 -24.55 -38.92
N LYS A 271 18.29 -23.67 -38.37
CA LYS A 271 19.75 -23.89 -38.23
C LYS A 271 20.08 -25.11 -37.35
N LEU A 272 19.41 -25.27 -36.20
CA LEU A 272 19.78 -26.29 -35.22
C LEU A 272 19.16 -27.67 -35.50
N ARG A 273 18.13 -27.78 -36.36
CA ARG A 273 17.41 -29.01 -36.67
C ARG A 273 17.62 -29.46 -38.12
N GLU A 274 18.48 -28.80 -38.91
CA GLU A 274 18.71 -29.09 -40.33
C GLU A 274 19.09 -30.56 -40.60
N ASN A 275 19.83 -31.18 -39.66
CA ASN A 275 20.29 -32.56 -39.78
C ASN A 275 19.53 -33.56 -38.89
N LEU A 276 18.38 -33.17 -38.31
CA LEU A 276 17.58 -34.01 -37.40
C LEU A 276 16.31 -34.56 -38.05
N VAL A 277 16.06 -34.26 -39.32
CA VAL A 277 14.91 -34.73 -40.11
C VAL A 277 15.38 -35.58 -41.28
#